data_78a068b2853f10d95e3f9fc88dd4a5bc
#
_entry.id   78a068b2853f10d95e3f9fc88dd4a5bc
#
_cell.length_a   1.000
_cell.length_b   1.000
_cell.length_c   1.000
_cell.angle_alpha   90.00
_cell.angle_beta   90.00
_cell.angle_gamma   90.00
#
_symmetry.space_group_name_H-M   'P 1'
#
loop_
_entity.id
_entity.type
_entity.pdbx_description
1 polymer ?
#
loop_
_entity_poly.entity_id
_entity_poly.type
_entity_poly.pdbx_seq_one_letter_code
_entity_poly.pdbx_strand_id
1 'polypeptide(L)'
;MIRNTFYLGAALVFLIFFSENIFAIDFSSLADQASYRCPGGVVAIGDLDRDVQDKCGDPLEIGARQDSGPVWIYHHQQANFMYYLVFVNGKLERIVGSSCSVDDPACFDLR
;
A
#
# COMPACT_ATOMS: atom_id res chain seq x y z
N MET A 1 38.78 -32.30 -9.03
CA MET A 1 39.37 -30.99 -8.84
C MET A 1 38.65 -29.90 -9.57
N ILE A 2 38.20 -30.13 -10.77
CA ILE A 2 37.42 -29.16 -11.55
C ILE A 2 36.03 -28.94 -10.94
N ARG A 3 35.50 -29.90 -10.18
CA ARG A 3 34.19 -29.83 -9.56
C ARG A 3 34.03 -28.76 -8.50
N ASN A 4 35.09 -28.37 -7.82
CA ASN A 4 34.98 -27.36 -6.77
C ASN A 4 34.71 -25.96 -7.29
N THR A 5 35.07 -25.70 -8.54
CA THR A 5 34.80 -24.42 -9.17
C THR A 5 33.32 -24.22 -9.51
N PHE A 6 32.61 -25.28 -9.79
CA PHE A 6 31.17 -25.20 -10.11
C PHE A 6 30.30 -24.88 -8.90
N TYR A 7 30.67 -25.38 -7.74
CA TYR A 7 29.89 -25.15 -6.53
C TYR A 7 29.98 -23.71 -6.03
N LEU A 8 31.11 -23.08 -6.22
CA LEU A 8 31.31 -21.69 -5.84
C LEU A 8 30.52 -20.74 -6.72
N GLY A 9 30.41 -21.03 -8.02
CA GLY A 9 29.59 -20.22 -8.93
C GLY A 9 28.09 -20.31 -8.65
N ALA A 10 27.60 -21.48 -8.30
CA ALA A 10 26.20 -21.68 -7.94
C ALA A 10 25.82 -20.96 -6.64
N ALA A 11 26.71 -20.94 -5.66
CA ALA A 11 26.47 -20.25 -4.40
C ALA A 11 26.39 -18.72 -4.58
N LEU A 12 27.22 -18.16 -5.44
CA LEU A 12 27.21 -16.73 -5.73
C LEU A 12 25.96 -16.28 -6.46
N VAL A 13 25.46 -17.09 -7.38
CA VAL A 13 24.19 -16.80 -8.09
C VAL A 13 23.01 -16.80 -7.14
N PHE A 14 23.02 -17.64 -6.13
CA PHE A 14 21.93 -17.74 -5.17
C PHE A 14 21.79 -16.50 -4.29
N LEU A 15 22.87 -15.80 -3.99
CA LEU A 15 22.87 -14.61 -3.16
C LEU A 15 22.24 -13.39 -3.83
N ILE A 16 22.14 -13.36 -5.16
CA ILE A 16 21.60 -12.24 -5.91
C ILE A 16 20.06 -12.17 -5.83
N PHE A 17 19.40 -13.28 -5.55
CA PHE A 17 17.92 -13.34 -5.51
C PHE A 17 17.29 -12.79 -4.24
N PHE A 18 18.03 -12.49 -3.21
CA PHE A 18 17.47 -12.03 -1.94
C PHE A 18 17.33 -10.52 -1.81
N SER A 19 17.72 -9.74 -2.81
CA SER A 19 17.78 -8.27 -2.69
C SER A 19 16.58 -7.54 -3.28
N GLU A 20 15.57 -8.22 -3.83
CA GLU A 20 14.59 -7.55 -4.69
C GLU A 20 13.23 -7.26 -4.05
N ASN A 21 12.98 -7.59 -2.77
CA ASN A 21 11.62 -7.54 -2.24
C ASN A 21 11.42 -6.69 -0.99
N ILE A 22 12.29 -5.70 -0.76
CA ILE A 22 12.33 -5.01 0.54
C ILE A 22 11.43 -3.75 0.60
N PHE A 23 10.86 -3.26 -0.53
CA PHE A 23 10.35 -1.88 -0.57
C PHE A 23 8.87 -1.71 -0.94
N ALA A 24 8.12 -2.76 -1.22
CA ALA A 24 6.71 -2.62 -1.55
C ALA A 24 5.83 -2.80 -0.33
N ILE A 25 4.71 -2.06 -0.30
CA ILE A 25 3.68 -2.28 0.71
C ILE A 25 2.94 -3.57 0.38
N ASP A 26 2.93 -4.49 1.33
CA ASP A 26 2.18 -5.73 1.25
C ASP A 26 0.84 -5.56 1.96
N PHE A 27 -0.21 -5.33 1.20
CA PHE A 27 -1.55 -5.14 1.76
C PHE A 27 -2.07 -6.39 2.47
N SER A 28 -1.58 -7.57 2.13
CA SER A 28 -2.01 -8.80 2.79
C SER A 28 -1.54 -8.89 4.24
N SER A 29 -0.48 -8.19 4.59
CA SER A 29 0.06 -8.15 5.96
C SER A 29 -0.48 -7.01 6.79
N LEU A 30 -1.22 -6.06 6.20
CA LEU A 30 -1.75 -4.91 6.89
C LEU A 30 -3.15 -5.18 7.44
N ALA A 31 -3.45 -4.59 8.60
CA ALA A 31 -4.75 -4.75 9.23
C ALA A 31 -5.82 -3.92 8.51
N ASP A 32 -6.97 -4.54 8.26
CA ASP A 32 -8.12 -3.85 7.73
C ASP A 32 -8.79 -3.01 8.81
N GLN A 33 -9.30 -1.85 8.41
CA GLN A 33 -10.09 -0.97 9.26
C GLN A 33 -11.54 -1.00 8.78
N ALA A 34 -12.48 -0.83 9.71
CA ALA A 34 -13.91 -0.76 9.36
C ALA A 34 -14.29 0.65 8.91
N SER A 35 -13.59 1.67 9.38
CA SER A 35 -13.88 3.07 9.09
C SER A 35 -12.63 3.91 9.20
N TYR A 36 -12.70 5.12 8.65
CA TYR A 36 -11.63 6.10 8.72
C TYR A 36 -12.24 7.48 9.01
N ARG A 37 -11.67 8.18 9.97
CA ARG A 37 -12.13 9.52 10.35
C ARG A 37 -11.43 10.57 9.51
N CYS A 38 -12.22 11.30 8.72
CA CYS A 38 -11.76 12.47 7.96
C CYS A 38 -12.21 13.77 8.63
N PRO A 39 -11.65 14.91 8.24
CA PRO A 39 -12.07 16.21 8.80
C PRO A 39 -13.56 16.50 8.62
N GLY A 40 -14.16 16.07 7.54
CA GLY A 40 -15.57 16.29 7.23
C GLY A 40 -16.52 15.18 7.67
N GLY A 41 -16.02 14.14 8.32
CA GLY A 41 -16.86 13.04 8.80
C GLY A 41 -16.15 11.70 8.73
N VAL A 42 -16.88 10.65 9.10
CA VAL A 42 -16.37 9.28 9.09
C VAL A 42 -16.83 8.59 7.79
N VAL A 43 -15.89 7.91 7.14
CA VAL A 43 -16.18 7.06 6.00
C VAL A 43 -16.07 5.60 6.41
N ALA A 44 -16.86 4.75 5.79
CA ALA A 44 -16.94 3.33 6.12
C ALA A 44 -17.01 2.49 4.84
N ILE A 45 -16.74 1.21 4.99
CA ILE A 45 -16.87 0.24 3.90
C ILE A 45 -18.30 0.34 3.30
N GLY A 46 -18.35 0.42 1.98
CA GLY A 46 -19.59 0.57 1.23
C GLY A 46 -19.94 2.00 0.82
N ASP A 47 -19.25 2.99 1.36
CA ASP A 47 -19.45 4.39 0.98
C ASP A 47 -19.04 4.62 -0.47
N LEU A 48 -19.76 5.55 -1.13
CA LEU A 48 -19.44 5.94 -2.49
C LEU A 48 -18.19 6.84 -2.52
N ASP A 49 -17.46 6.77 -3.61
CA ASP A 49 -16.24 7.57 -3.82
C ASP A 49 -16.51 9.08 -3.66
N ARG A 50 -17.64 9.58 -4.20
CA ARG A 50 -18.02 10.99 -4.07
C ARG A 50 -18.26 11.39 -2.61
N ASP A 51 -18.82 10.51 -1.80
CA ASP A 51 -19.06 10.77 -0.37
C ASP A 51 -17.73 10.81 0.40
N VAL A 52 -16.81 9.94 0.03
CA VAL A 52 -15.44 9.98 0.57
C VAL A 52 -14.74 11.28 0.20
N GLN A 53 -14.86 11.71 -1.05
CA GLN A 53 -14.30 12.97 -1.52
C GLN A 53 -14.87 14.15 -0.74
N ASP A 54 -16.18 14.17 -0.50
CA ASP A 54 -16.84 15.26 0.24
C ASP A 54 -16.37 15.33 1.69
N LYS A 55 -16.15 14.19 2.33
CA LYS A 55 -15.73 14.12 3.73
C LYS A 55 -14.24 14.27 3.93
N CYS A 56 -13.44 13.71 3.05
CA CYS A 56 -12.00 13.59 3.20
C CYS A 56 -11.21 14.59 2.34
N GLY A 57 -11.84 15.19 1.34
CA GLY A 57 -11.14 16.02 0.37
C GLY A 57 -10.31 15.20 -0.60
N ASP A 58 -9.41 15.87 -1.30
CA ASP A 58 -8.55 15.21 -2.27
C ASP A 58 -7.53 14.30 -1.57
N PRO A 59 -7.33 13.07 -2.09
CA PRO A 59 -6.26 12.23 -1.57
C PRO A 59 -4.89 12.81 -1.90
N LEU A 60 -3.90 12.42 -1.13
CA LEU A 60 -2.51 12.79 -1.39
C LEU A 60 -2.04 12.24 -2.74
N GLU A 61 -2.46 11.02 -3.05
CA GLU A 61 -2.17 10.37 -4.32
C GLU A 61 -3.24 9.33 -4.63
N ILE A 62 -3.47 9.07 -5.91
CA ILE A 62 -4.32 7.99 -6.37
C ILE A 62 -3.44 6.97 -7.08
N GLY A 63 -3.36 5.77 -6.52
CA GLY A 63 -2.65 4.65 -7.11
C GLY A 63 -3.60 3.60 -7.65
N ALA A 64 -3.04 2.52 -8.15
CA ALA A 64 -3.78 1.37 -8.63
C ALA A 64 -3.04 0.10 -8.28
N ARG A 65 -3.80 -0.93 -7.89
CA ARG A 65 -3.28 -2.29 -7.75
C ARG A 65 -3.72 -3.12 -8.96
N GLN A 66 -2.97 -4.16 -9.27
CA GLN A 66 -3.24 -5.00 -10.44
C GLN A 66 -4.59 -5.72 -10.39
N ASP A 67 -5.05 -6.06 -9.20
CA ASP A 67 -6.22 -6.89 -8.96
C ASP A 67 -7.41 -6.13 -8.37
N SER A 68 -7.33 -4.82 -8.29
CA SER A 68 -8.39 -4.00 -7.69
C SER A 68 -8.49 -2.65 -8.39
N GLY A 69 -9.52 -1.89 -8.02
CA GLY A 69 -9.73 -0.55 -8.54
C GLY A 69 -8.75 0.47 -7.96
N PRO A 70 -9.05 1.76 -8.10
CA PRO A 70 -8.17 2.81 -7.62
C PRO A 70 -7.99 2.75 -6.11
N VAL A 71 -6.81 3.13 -5.67
CA VAL A 71 -6.47 3.23 -4.25
C VAL A 71 -6.19 4.69 -3.94
N TRP A 72 -6.98 5.28 -3.07
CA TRP A 72 -6.79 6.66 -2.63
C TRP A 72 -5.95 6.65 -1.37
N ILE A 73 -4.86 7.43 -1.38
CA ILE A 73 -3.89 7.46 -0.30
C ILE A 73 -4.05 8.75 0.47
N TYR A 74 -4.35 8.64 1.75
CA TYR A 74 -4.47 9.76 2.67
C TYR A 74 -3.39 9.69 3.73
N HIS A 75 -2.82 10.84 4.04
CA HIS A 75 -1.87 10.97 5.12
C HIS A 75 -2.60 11.40 6.39
N HIS A 76 -2.41 10.68 7.48
CA HIS A 76 -2.95 11.10 8.76
C HIS A 76 -2.14 12.28 9.30
N GLN A 77 -2.83 13.24 9.96
CA GLN A 77 -2.22 14.47 10.43
C GLN A 77 -1.07 14.26 11.42
N GLN A 78 -1.01 13.13 12.07
CA GLN A 78 0.09 12.79 12.95
C GLN A 78 1.13 11.96 12.21
N ALA A 79 1.96 12.68 11.52
CA ALA A 79 3.24 12.32 10.91
C ALA A 79 3.35 10.90 10.41
N ASN A 80 3.68 9.96 10.37
CA ASN A 80 4.14 8.71 9.81
C ASN A 80 3.06 7.64 9.74
N PHE A 81 1.84 8.03 9.38
CA PHE A 81 0.76 7.06 9.20
C PHE A 81 -0.03 7.37 7.94
N MET A 82 -0.26 6.34 7.13
CA MET A 82 -0.97 6.44 5.86
C MET A 82 -2.19 5.55 5.87
N TYR A 83 -3.27 6.02 5.24
CA TYR A 83 -4.46 5.22 5.00
C TYR A 83 -4.64 5.01 3.51
N TYR A 84 -4.94 3.78 3.15
CA TYR A 84 -5.15 3.35 1.79
C TYR A 84 -6.61 2.91 1.66
N LEU A 85 -7.36 3.65 0.85
CA LEU A 85 -8.76 3.40 0.61
C LEU A 85 -8.92 2.77 -0.76
N VAL A 86 -9.33 1.51 -0.79
CA VAL A 86 -9.45 0.73 -2.02
C VAL A 86 -10.90 0.78 -2.49
N PHE A 87 -11.11 1.25 -3.71
CA PHE A 87 -12.42 1.36 -4.32
C PHE A 87 -12.62 0.30 -5.38
N VAL A 88 -13.83 -0.26 -5.44
CA VAL A 88 -14.25 -1.18 -6.48
C VAL A 88 -15.62 -0.73 -6.95
N ASN A 89 -15.76 -0.49 -8.26
CA ASN A 89 -16.99 0.00 -8.86
C ASN A 89 -17.56 1.25 -8.17
N GLY A 90 -16.68 2.17 -7.78
CA GLY A 90 -17.07 3.43 -7.15
C GLY A 90 -17.47 3.32 -5.67
N LYS A 91 -17.27 2.18 -5.05
CA LYS A 91 -17.54 1.96 -3.63
C LYS A 91 -16.30 1.61 -2.85
N LEU A 92 -16.21 2.12 -1.64
CA LEU A 92 -15.12 1.81 -0.73
C LEU A 92 -15.24 0.36 -0.27
N GLU A 93 -14.26 -0.45 -0.61
CA GLU A 93 -14.27 -1.88 -0.32
C GLU A 93 -13.31 -2.24 0.81
N ARG A 94 -12.20 -1.51 0.93
CA ARG A 94 -11.17 -1.80 1.91
C ARG A 94 -10.54 -0.52 2.42
N ILE A 95 -10.24 -0.49 3.71
CA ILE A 95 -9.47 0.58 4.36
C ILE A 95 -8.31 -0.08 5.07
N VAL A 96 -7.09 0.33 4.73
CA VAL A 96 -5.87 -0.25 5.28
C VAL A 96 -5.02 0.87 5.84
N GLY A 97 -4.51 0.69 7.06
CA GLY A 97 -3.59 1.65 7.69
C GLY A 97 -2.18 1.11 7.76
N SER A 98 -1.19 1.97 7.58
CA SER A 98 0.21 1.61 7.66
C SER A 98 1.05 2.71 8.28
N SER A 99 2.02 2.33 9.10
CA SER A 99 3.07 3.24 9.57
C SER A 99 4.04 3.51 8.43
N CYS A 100 3.85 4.65 7.77
CA CYS A 100 4.59 4.98 6.56
C CYS A 100 4.77 6.49 6.48
N SER A 101 5.96 6.93 6.09
CA SER A 101 6.25 8.36 5.94
C SER A 101 5.92 8.85 4.54
N VAL A 102 5.44 10.09 4.42
CA VAL A 102 5.17 10.70 3.11
C VAL A 102 6.43 10.84 2.27
N ASP A 103 7.59 10.86 2.89
CA ASP A 103 8.87 10.98 2.21
C ASP A 103 9.41 9.65 1.69
N ASP A 104 8.77 8.55 2.03
CA ASP A 104 9.20 7.21 1.62
C ASP A 104 8.43 6.79 0.36
N PRO A 105 9.13 6.66 -0.79
CA PRO A 105 8.45 6.26 -2.03
C PRO A 105 7.86 4.85 -1.98
N ALA A 106 8.33 3.99 -1.09
CA ALA A 106 7.75 2.66 -0.91
C ALA A 106 6.30 2.71 -0.42
N CYS A 107 5.91 3.79 0.26
CA CYS A 107 4.54 3.99 0.73
C CYS A 107 3.53 4.13 -0.41
N PHE A 108 3.99 4.46 -1.59
CA PHE A 108 3.17 4.64 -2.79
C PHE A 108 3.33 3.51 -3.80
N ASP A 109 4.16 2.52 -3.49
CA ASP A 109 4.36 1.34 -4.33
C ASP A 109 3.37 0.25 -3.90
N LEU A 110 2.25 0.18 -4.60
CA LEU A 110 1.13 -0.68 -4.26
C LEU A 110 1.26 -2.02 -4.99
N ARG A 111 1.28 -3.10 -4.24
CA ARG A 111 1.33 -4.45 -4.79
C ARG A 111 0.27 -5.37 -4.22
#